data_8e021108c2804ec824c8bfc250007b9e
#
_entry.id   8e021108c2804ec824c8bfc250007b9e
#
_cell.length_a   1.000
_cell.length_b   1.000
_cell.length_c   1.000
_cell.angle_alpha   90.00
_cell.angle_beta   90.00
_cell.angle_gamma   90.00
#
_symmetry.space_group_name_H-M   'P 1'
#
loop_
_entity.id
_entity.type
_entity.pdbx_description
1 polymer ?
#
loop_
_entity_poly.entity_id
_entity_poly.type
_entity_poly.pdbx_seq_one_letter_code
_entity_poly.pdbx_strand_id
1 'polypeptide(L)'
;AQELENKSFPMVMTLGAEDGECVLTYKYMDLSRVSEKEKTKQGSDELTVRASSVVGAIRKMDEKNGKIMDLNHVKVLLLEDSFLEDEMLMMQLVEKGNGGVELPGNMLVFVTKNVDAISRLQGMMDEDLGNYLAELLEENPNYNDTSDATFKSMICDWYNGGGNTILPSLGVQDDLPVV
;
A
#
# COMPACT_ATOMS: atom_id res chain seq x y z
N ALA A 1 26.07 -0.05 -13.25
CA ALA A 1 25.50 1.28 -13.48
C ALA A 1 24.18 1.23 -14.26
N GLN A 2 23.99 0.28 -15.18
CA GLN A 2 22.73 0.15 -15.96
C GLN A 2 21.59 -0.49 -15.16
N GLU A 3 21.88 -1.18 -14.07
CA GLU A 3 20.87 -1.86 -13.26
C GLU A 3 20.04 -0.91 -12.40
N LEU A 4 20.54 0.28 -12.08
CA LEU A 4 19.82 1.27 -11.27
C LEU A 4 18.79 2.06 -12.09
N GLU A 5 18.96 2.17 -13.40
CA GLU A 5 18.08 2.98 -14.26
C GLU A 5 16.73 2.33 -14.52
N ASN A 6 16.59 1.00 -14.34
CA ASN A 6 15.37 0.25 -14.61
C ASN A 6 14.68 -0.27 -13.33
N LYS A 7 15.12 0.13 -12.14
CA LYS A 7 14.47 -0.28 -10.89
C LYS A 7 13.30 0.62 -10.58
N SER A 8 12.11 0.12 -10.78
CA SER A 8 10.89 0.69 -10.20
C SER A 8 10.66 0.04 -8.83
N PHE A 9 10.31 0.85 -7.84
CA PHE A 9 9.99 0.39 -6.50
C PHE A 9 8.53 0.70 -6.22
N PRO A 10 7.72 -0.29 -5.81
CA PRO A 10 6.38 0.03 -5.36
C PRO A 10 6.45 0.88 -4.08
N MET A 11 5.79 2.01 -4.11
CA MET A 11 5.71 2.96 -2.99
C MET A 11 4.42 2.80 -2.21
N VAL A 12 3.35 2.42 -2.89
CA VAL A 12 2.03 2.18 -2.31
C VAL A 12 1.54 0.81 -2.77
N MET A 13 1.01 0.06 -1.81
CA MET A 13 0.39 -1.23 -2.03
C MET A 13 -1.06 -1.14 -1.60
N THR A 14 -1.97 -1.60 -2.46
CA THR A 14 -3.39 -1.67 -2.14
C THR A 14 -3.86 -3.11 -2.17
N LEU A 15 -4.61 -3.51 -1.15
CA LEU A 15 -5.22 -4.82 -1.05
C LEU A 15 -6.73 -4.69 -0.93
N GLY A 16 -7.42 -5.38 -1.82
CA GLY A 16 -8.87 -5.56 -1.80
C GLY A 16 -9.23 -7.02 -1.95
N ALA A 17 -10.52 -7.33 -1.80
CA ALA A 17 -11.07 -8.64 -2.05
C ALA A 17 -12.28 -8.53 -2.98
N GLU A 18 -12.34 -9.40 -3.97
CA GLU A 18 -13.43 -9.44 -4.93
C GLU A 18 -13.68 -10.91 -5.34
N ASP A 19 -14.90 -11.36 -5.17
CA ASP A 19 -15.29 -12.75 -5.46
C ASP A 19 -14.41 -13.81 -4.76
N GLY A 20 -13.98 -13.53 -3.53
CA GLY A 20 -13.10 -14.40 -2.74
C GLY A 20 -11.62 -14.36 -3.14
N GLU A 21 -11.25 -13.54 -4.11
CA GLU A 21 -9.88 -13.38 -4.56
C GLU A 21 -9.23 -12.12 -3.97
N CYS A 22 -7.92 -12.19 -3.75
CA CYS A 22 -7.10 -11.04 -3.40
C CYS A 22 -6.85 -10.18 -4.65
N VAL A 23 -7.17 -8.91 -4.56
CA VAL A 23 -6.86 -7.91 -5.60
C VAL A 23 -5.73 -7.04 -5.10
N LEU A 24 -4.57 -7.16 -5.72
CA LEU A 24 -3.35 -6.44 -5.35
C LEU A 24 -3.05 -5.38 -6.39
N THR A 25 -2.82 -4.16 -5.94
CA THR A 25 -2.38 -3.07 -6.80
C THR A 25 -1.08 -2.49 -6.26
N TYR A 26 -0.08 -2.33 -7.13
CA TYR A 26 1.12 -1.57 -6.85
C TYR A 26 1.08 -0.25 -7.58
N LYS A 27 1.47 0.79 -6.86
CA LYS A 27 1.81 2.09 -7.43
C LYS A 27 3.27 2.37 -7.16
N TYR A 28 3.98 2.69 -8.20
CA TYR A 28 5.42 2.90 -8.12
C TYR A 28 5.85 4.13 -8.90
N MET A 29 6.93 4.72 -8.44
CA MET A 29 7.59 5.81 -9.14
C MET A 29 8.56 5.21 -10.15
N ASP A 30 8.38 5.55 -11.42
CA ASP A 30 9.33 5.20 -12.47
C ASP A 30 10.43 6.26 -12.48
N LEU A 31 11.61 5.88 -11.99
CA LEU A 31 12.77 6.77 -11.93
C LEU A 31 13.27 7.20 -13.32
N SER A 32 12.97 6.44 -14.36
CA SER A 32 13.35 6.82 -15.73
C SER A 32 12.58 8.03 -16.24
N ARG A 33 11.42 8.31 -15.69
CA ARG A 33 10.57 9.45 -16.07
C ARG A 33 10.86 10.73 -15.29
N VAL A 34 11.59 10.66 -14.20
CA VAL A 34 11.97 11.83 -13.38
C VAL A 34 12.98 12.72 -14.11
N SER A 35 13.74 12.17 -15.05
CA SER A 35 14.73 12.91 -15.84
C SER A 35 14.17 13.68 -17.04
N GLU A 36 12.97 13.39 -17.48
CA GLU A 36 12.30 14.11 -18.55
C GLU A 36 11.33 15.13 -17.99
N LYS A 37 11.66 16.39 -18.19
CA LYS A 37 10.85 17.55 -17.76
C LYS A 37 9.50 17.67 -18.50
N GLU A 38 9.00 16.64 -19.09
CA GLU A 38 7.68 16.66 -19.68
C GLU A 38 6.64 16.28 -18.65
N LYS A 39 5.95 17.30 -18.17
CA LYS A 39 4.74 17.26 -17.37
C LYS A 39 3.58 16.61 -18.13
N THR A 40 3.71 15.39 -18.53
CA THR A 40 2.54 14.63 -18.94
C THR A 40 1.90 14.06 -17.68
N LYS A 41 0.70 14.52 -17.40
CA LYS A 41 -0.17 14.20 -16.26
C LYS A 41 -0.58 12.71 -16.18
N GLN A 42 0.19 11.78 -16.67
CA GLN A 42 -0.13 10.37 -16.71
C GLN A 42 1.04 9.53 -16.19
N GLY A 43 1.45 9.79 -14.97
CA GLY A 43 2.68 9.24 -14.47
C GLY A 43 2.62 8.26 -13.32
N SER A 44 1.47 7.82 -12.86
CA SER A 44 1.46 6.73 -11.89
C SER A 44 1.35 5.41 -12.64
N ASP A 45 2.47 4.73 -12.80
CA ASP A 45 2.44 3.37 -13.25
C ASP A 45 1.76 2.51 -12.18
N GLU A 46 0.59 2.02 -12.52
CA GLU A 46 -0.24 1.19 -11.66
C GLU A 46 -0.37 -0.18 -12.27
N LEU A 47 -0.10 -1.21 -11.48
CA LEU A 47 -0.27 -2.59 -11.87
C LEU A 47 -1.21 -3.29 -10.91
N THR A 48 -2.18 -4.01 -11.44
CA THR A 48 -3.16 -4.76 -10.66
C THR A 48 -3.18 -6.21 -11.09
N VAL A 49 -3.21 -7.10 -10.11
CA VAL A 49 -3.37 -8.54 -10.31
C VAL A 49 -4.41 -9.11 -9.35
N ARG A 50 -4.93 -10.26 -9.68
CA ARG A 50 -5.87 -11.02 -8.85
C ARG A 50 -5.34 -12.43 -8.64
N ALA A 51 -5.48 -12.96 -7.45
CA ALA A 51 -5.10 -14.32 -7.11
C ALA A 51 -5.91 -14.82 -5.92
N SER A 52 -5.92 -16.13 -5.71
CA SER A 52 -6.65 -16.77 -4.61
C SER A 52 -6.01 -16.54 -3.22
N SER A 53 -4.80 -16.00 -3.18
CA SER A 53 -4.07 -15.72 -1.93
C SER A 53 -3.24 -14.45 -2.04
N VAL A 54 -2.85 -13.89 -0.90
CA VAL A 54 -1.97 -12.72 -0.84
C VAL A 54 -0.60 -13.03 -1.46
N VAL A 55 0.02 -14.15 -1.09
CA VAL A 55 1.31 -14.57 -1.64
C VAL A 55 1.21 -14.86 -3.13
N GLY A 56 0.14 -15.51 -3.55
CA GLY A 56 -0.13 -15.77 -4.97
C GLY A 56 -0.25 -14.49 -5.78
N ALA A 57 -0.90 -13.46 -5.23
CA ALA A 57 -1.01 -12.16 -5.87
C ALA A 57 0.36 -11.48 -6.01
N ILE A 58 1.19 -11.50 -4.97
CA ILE A 58 2.54 -10.94 -5.00
C ILE A 58 3.41 -11.64 -6.05
N ARG A 59 3.39 -12.96 -6.09
CA ARG A 59 4.12 -13.74 -7.10
C ARG A 59 3.64 -13.46 -8.52
N LYS A 60 2.34 -13.35 -8.70
CA LYS A 60 1.74 -13.02 -10.00
C LYS A 60 2.13 -11.62 -10.47
N MET A 61 2.25 -10.68 -9.52
CA MET A 61 2.74 -9.34 -9.80
C MET A 61 4.20 -9.37 -10.26
N ASP A 62 5.06 -10.15 -9.62
CA ASP A 62 6.45 -10.34 -10.03
C ASP A 62 6.55 -10.90 -11.45
N GLU A 63 5.76 -11.91 -11.76
CA GLU A 63 5.68 -12.49 -13.11
C GLU A 63 5.27 -11.46 -14.15
N LYS A 64 4.24 -10.65 -13.84
CA LYS A 64 3.75 -9.60 -14.73
C LYS A 64 4.80 -8.52 -14.98
N ASN A 65 5.64 -8.23 -14.01
CA ASN A 65 6.75 -7.27 -14.13
C ASN A 65 8.00 -7.89 -14.77
N GLY A 66 8.07 -9.21 -14.88
CA GLY A 66 9.26 -9.92 -15.36
C GLY A 66 10.44 -9.90 -14.40
N LYS A 67 10.22 -9.53 -13.14
CA LYS A 67 11.25 -9.47 -12.09
C LYS A 67 10.62 -9.50 -10.71
N ILE A 68 11.39 -9.91 -9.72
CA ILE A 68 11.01 -9.82 -8.32
C ILE A 68 11.06 -8.35 -7.88
N MET A 69 9.94 -7.84 -7.39
CA MET A 69 9.86 -6.46 -6.92
C MET A 69 10.39 -6.34 -5.49
N ASP A 70 11.18 -5.32 -5.25
CA ASP A 70 11.64 -4.99 -3.90
C ASP A 70 10.54 -4.22 -3.15
N LEU A 71 9.96 -4.86 -2.14
CA LEU A 71 8.87 -4.30 -1.34
C LEU A 71 9.35 -3.49 -0.13
N ASN A 72 10.66 -3.41 0.10
CA ASN A 72 11.21 -2.67 1.24
C ASN A 72 10.96 -1.17 1.20
N HIS A 73 10.64 -0.64 0.04
CA HIS A 73 10.36 0.80 -0.17
C HIS A 73 8.88 1.16 -0.07
N VAL A 74 8.00 0.19 0.16
CA VAL A 74 6.57 0.46 0.35
C VAL A 74 6.38 1.31 1.60
N LYS A 75 5.83 2.51 1.42
CA LYS A 75 5.59 3.48 2.50
C LYS A 75 4.19 3.38 3.06
N VAL A 76 3.24 2.96 2.25
CA VAL A 76 1.83 2.94 2.59
C VAL A 76 1.18 1.66 2.08
N LEU A 77 0.45 1.01 2.96
CA LEU A 77 -0.49 -0.07 2.64
C LEU A 77 -1.90 0.46 2.80
N LEU A 78 -2.68 0.37 1.73
CA LEU A 78 -4.10 0.69 1.74
C LEU A 78 -4.91 -0.60 1.77
N LEU A 79 -5.73 -0.78 2.79
CA LEU A 79 -6.64 -1.91 2.91
C LEU A 79 -8.05 -1.44 2.55
N GLU A 80 -8.66 -2.04 1.55
CA GLU A 80 -10.07 -1.83 1.26
C GLU A 80 -10.93 -2.53 2.31
N ASP A 81 -12.12 -2.00 2.57
CA ASP A 81 -13.09 -2.62 3.48
C ASP A 81 -13.34 -4.10 3.11
N SER A 82 -13.42 -4.40 1.82
CA SER A 82 -13.61 -5.76 1.31
C SER A 82 -12.51 -6.74 1.75
N PHE A 83 -11.27 -6.27 1.81
CA PHE A 83 -10.15 -7.08 2.29
C PHE A 83 -10.22 -7.33 3.79
N LEU A 84 -10.56 -6.29 4.56
CA LEU A 84 -10.71 -6.40 6.02
C LEU A 84 -11.81 -7.37 6.44
N GLU A 85 -12.88 -7.46 5.66
CA GLU A 85 -14.00 -8.35 5.90
C GLU A 85 -13.68 -9.82 5.55
N ASP A 86 -12.61 -10.06 4.79
CA ASP A 86 -12.16 -11.41 4.43
C ASP A 86 -11.15 -11.92 5.46
N GLU A 87 -11.61 -12.73 6.40
CA GLU A 87 -10.78 -13.27 7.48
C GLU A 87 -9.59 -14.09 6.98
N MET A 88 -9.78 -14.87 5.92
CA MET A 88 -8.69 -15.69 5.39
C MET A 88 -7.58 -14.84 4.79
N LEU A 89 -7.94 -13.83 4.02
CA LEU A 89 -6.96 -12.92 3.42
C LEU A 89 -6.25 -12.08 4.48
N MET A 90 -6.97 -11.62 5.51
CA MET A 90 -6.37 -10.92 6.64
C MET A 90 -5.39 -11.81 7.40
N MET A 91 -5.74 -13.06 7.67
CA MET A 91 -4.82 -14.01 8.30
C MET A 91 -3.56 -14.22 7.46
N GLN A 92 -3.70 -14.37 6.14
CA GLN A 92 -2.56 -14.52 5.23
C GLN A 92 -1.64 -13.29 5.26
N LEU A 93 -2.20 -12.10 5.39
CA LEU A 93 -1.42 -10.86 5.47
C LEU A 93 -0.59 -10.77 6.74
N VAL A 94 -1.17 -11.14 7.88
CA VAL A 94 -0.53 -10.94 9.20
C VAL A 94 0.30 -12.13 9.65
N GLU A 95 0.08 -13.34 9.12
CA GLU A 95 0.84 -14.52 9.49
C GLU A 95 2.25 -14.51 8.89
N LYS A 96 3.25 -14.64 9.75
CA LYS A 96 4.64 -14.79 9.32
C LYS A 96 4.87 -16.15 8.70
N GLY A 97 5.56 -16.17 7.56
CA GLY A 97 6.05 -17.41 6.96
C GLY A 97 5.24 -17.93 5.78
N ASN A 98 4.15 -17.27 5.38
CA ASN A 98 3.42 -17.63 4.18
C ASN A 98 4.20 -17.30 2.91
N GLY A 99 5.13 -18.18 2.52
CA GLY A 99 5.83 -18.11 1.25
C GLY A 99 7.05 -17.19 1.18
N GLY A 100 7.54 -16.70 2.32
CA GLY A 100 8.81 -15.96 2.37
C GLY A 100 8.73 -14.52 1.86
N VAL A 101 7.54 -13.94 1.77
CA VAL A 101 7.39 -12.52 1.44
C VAL A 101 7.47 -11.69 2.71
N GLU A 102 8.42 -10.77 2.75
CA GLU A 102 8.56 -9.83 3.85
C GLU A 102 8.05 -8.45 3.44
N LEU A 103 7.15 -7.91 4.26
CA LEU A 103 6.65 -6.55 4.11
C LEU A 103 7.27 -5.64 5.18
N PRO A 104 7.55 -4.36 4.85
CA PRO A 104 8.17 -3.45 5.82
C PRO A 104 7.27 -3.22 7.02
N GLY A 105 7.80 -3.44 8.23
CA GLY A 105 7.05 -3.22 9.46
C GLY A 105 6.70 -1.76 9.71
N ASN A 106 7.48 -0.83 9.16
CA ASN A 106 7.31 0.61 9.35
C ASN A 106 6.38 1.27 8.31
N MET A 107 5.85 0.52 7.34
CA MET A 107 4.88 1.11 6.42
C MET A 107 3.60 1.47 7.15
N LEU A 108 3.02 2.61 6.78
CA LEU A 108 1.74 3.05 7.34
C LEU A 108 0.59 2.26 6.75
N VAL A 109 -0.39 1.94 7.56
CA VAL A 109 -1.58 1.19 7.13
C VAL A 109 -2.81 2.07 7.28
N PHE A 110 -3.56 2.22 6.19
CA PHE A 110 -4.83 2.93 6.18
C PHE A 110 -5.94 2.03 5.65
N VAL A 111 -7.13 2.24 6.16
CA VAL A 111 -8.35 1.64 5.63
C VAL A 111 -9.04 2.65 4.72
N THR A 112 -9.54 2.21 3.59
CA THR A 112 -10.25 3.08 2.67
C THR A 112 -11.47 2.41 2.06
N LYS A 113 -12.51 3.19 1.83
CA LYS A 113 -13.73 2.78 1.10
C LYS A 113 -13.66 3.10 -0.38
N ASN A 114 -12.79 4.02 -0.77
CA ASN A 114 -12.73 4.53 -2.13
C ASN A 114 -11.27 4.62 -2.62
N VAL A 115 -10.79 3.50 -3.12
CA VAL A 115 -9.44 3.40 -3.68
C VAL A 115 -9.27 4.29 -4.91
N ASP A 116 -10.30 4.42 -5.74
CA ASP A 116 -10.21 5.23 -6.95
C ASP A 116 -9.97 6.72 -6.65
N ALA A 117 -10.60 7.23 -5.59
CA ALA A 117 -10.39 8.60 -5.17
C ALA A 117 -8.95 8.84 -4.67
N ILE A 118 -8.38 7.87 -3.95
CA ILE A 118 -7.00 7.93 -3.47
C ILE A 118 -6.02 7.79 -4.63
N SER A 119 -6.34 6.98 -5.62
CA SER A 119 -5.56 6.83 -6.84
C SER A 119 -5.39 8.15 -7.59
N ARG A 120 -6.43 8.97 -7.64
CA ARG A 120 -6.37 10.29 -8.27
C ARG A 120 -5.44 11.25 -7.54
N LEU A 121 -5.33 11.15 -6.23
CA LEU A 121 -4.44 11.99 -5.43
C LEU A 121 -2.98 11.77 -5.76
N GLN A 122 -2.59 10.56 -6.12
CA GLN A 122 -1.20 10.26 -6.46
C GLN A 122 -0.71 11.01 -7.71
N GLY A 123 -1.57 11.19 -8.70
CA GLY A 123 -1.23 11.97 -9.89
C GLY A 123 -1.00 13.46 -9.62
N MET A 124 -1.42 13.95 -8.45
CA MET A 124 -1.29 15.33 -8.02
C MET A 124 -0.10 15.57 -7.07
N MET A 125 0.53 14.50 -6.60
CA MET A 125 1.63 14.60 -5.64
C MET A 125 2.96 14.28 -6.31
N ASP A 126 3.78 15.30 -6.51
CA ASP A 126 5.17 15.15 -6.90
C ASP A 126 6.06 14.78 -5.70
N GLU A 127 5.48 14.71 -4.51
CA GLU A 127 6.19 14.50 -3.26
C GLU A 127 5.97 13.09 -2.69
N ASP A 128 6.81 12.72 -1.74
CA ASP A 128 6.73 11.45 -1.03
C ASP A 128 5.37 11.32 -0.30
N LEU A 129 4.51 10.49 -0.85
CA LEU A 129 3.19 10.21 -0.30
C LEU A 129 3.27 9.71 1.16
N GLY A 130 4.31 8.95 1.48
CA GLY A 130 4.52 8.45 2.84
C GLY A 130 4.71 9.57 3.85
N ASN A 131 5.54 10.55 3.54
CA ASN A 131 5.74 11.71 4.40
C ASN A 131 4.47 12.55 4.53
N TYR A 132 3.78 12.78 3.43
CA TYR A 132 2.53 13.54 3.43
C TYR A 132 1.47 12.89 4.33
N LEU A 133 1.27 11.59 4.20
CA LEU A 133 0.30 10.85 5.02
C LEU A 133 0.73 10.76 6.49
N ALA A 134 2.02 10.67 6.76
CA ALA A 134 2.54 10.73 8.13
C ALA A 134 2.23 12.08 8.78
N GLU A 135 2.43 13.19 8.07
CA GLU A 135 2.09 14.53 8.55
C GLU A 135 0.58 14.67 8.82
N LEU A 136 -0.26 14.12 7.95
CA LEU A 136 -1.71 14.10 8.18
C LEU A 136 -2.09 13.37 9.46
N LEU A 137 -1.42 12.27 9.78
CA LEU A 137 -1.65 11.54 11.03
C LEU A 137 -1.17 12.32 12.24
N GLU A 138 0.00 12.96 12.15
CA GLU A 138 0.56 13.77 13.23
C GLU A 138 -0.33 14.97 13.58
N GLU A 139 -0.95 15.56 12.57
CA GLU A 139 -1.90 16.66 12.76
C GLU A 139 -3.28 16.21 13.28
N ASN A 140 -3.57 14.91 13.19
CA ASN A 140 -4.85 14.39 13.65
C ASN A 140 -4.84 14.22 15.17
N PRO A 141 -5.78 14.89 15.90
CA PRO A 141 -5.81 14.84 17.36
C PRO A 141 -6.11 13.45 17.94
N ASN A 142 -6.58 12.52 17.15
CA ASN A 142 -6.85 11.14 17.56
C ASN A 142 -5.61 10.24 17.49
N TYR A 143 -4.52 10.71 16.87
CA TYR A 143 -3.27 9.97 16.75
C TYR A 143 -2.12 10.79 17.34
N ASN A 144 -1.61 10.34 18.49
CA ASN A 144 -0.47 10.98 19.14
C ASN A 144 0.87 10.53 18.57
N ASP A 145 0.90 9.35 17.95
CA ASP A 145 2.11 8.75 17.40
C ASP A 145 1.77 7.95 16.14
N THR A 146 2.41 8.26 15.04
CA THR A 146 2.23 7.54 13.77
C THR A 146 2.69 6.09 13.84
N SER A 147 3.52 5.73 14.82
CA SER A 147 3.97 4.34 15.03
C SER A 147 2.81 3.39 15.33
N ASP A 148 1.70 3.89 15.87
CA ASP A 148 0.49 3.10 16.12
C ASP A 148 -0.24 2.70 14.84
N ALA A 149 0.00 3.40 13.74
CA ALA A 149 -0.59 3.14 12.44
C ALA A 149 0.32 2.32 11.50
N THR A 150 1.39 1.72 12.02
CA THR A 150 2.32 0.92 11.22
C THR A 150 1.84 -0.52 11.06
N PHE A 151 2.35 -1.18 10.02
CA PHE A 151 2.10 -2.60 9.78
C PHE A 151 2.57 -3.47 10.95
N LYS A 152 3.72 -3.17 11.54
CA LYS A 152 4.22 -3.85 12.74
C LYS A 152 3.25 -3.74 13.91
N SER A 153 2.71 -2.54 14.16
CA SER A 153 1.73 -2.33 15.22
C SER A 153 0.45 -3.12 14.96
N MET A 154 -0.03 -3.13 13.71
CA MET A 154 -1.20 -3.92 13.31
C MET A 154 -1.00 -5.41 13.59
N ILE A 155 0.16 -5.96 13.24
CA ILE A 155 0.48 -7.37 13.49
C ILE A 155 0.50 -7.66 15.00
N CYS A 156 1.13 -6.80 15.79
CA CYS A 156 1.19 -6.96 17.24
C CYS A 156 -0.22 -6.97 17.86
N ASP A 157 -1.07 -6.06 17.45
CA ASP A 157 -2.45 -5.98 17.92
C ASP A 157 -3.27 -7.21 17.52
N TRP A 158 -3.06 -7.71 16.31
CA TRP A 158 -3.71 -8.93 15.83
C TRP A 158 -3.40 -10.14 16.72
N TYR A 159 -2.14 -10.32 17.08
CA TYR A 159 -1.72 -11.44 17.93
C TYR A 159 -2.09 -11.26 19.41
N ASN A 160 -2.12 -10.03 19.92
CA ASN A 160 -2.35 -9.75 21.34
C ASN A 160 -3.82 -9.52 21.67
N GLY A 161 -4.62 -9.02 20.74
CA GLY A 161 -5.97 -8.54 21.01
C GLY A 161 -7.09 -9.24 20.25
N GLY A 162 -6.80 -10.26 19.46
CA GLY A 162 -7.83 -11.00 18.73
C GLY A 162 -8.58 -10.20 17.68
N GLY A 163 -7.96 -9.24 17.04
CA GLY A 163 -8.53 -8.55 15.88
C GLY A 163 -9.15 -7.18 16.14
N ASN A 164 -8.94 -6.59 17.30
CA ASN A 164 -9.43 -5.24 17.62
C ASN A 164 -8.42 -4.14 17.25
N THR A 165 -7.81 -4.23 16.09
CA THR A 165 -6.90 -3.19 15.61
C THR A 165 -7.68 -1.98 15.13
N ILE A 166 -7.34 -0.80 15.66
CA ILE A 166 -7.89 0.48 15.20
C ILE A 166 -6.93 1.05 14.16
N LEU A 167 -7.33 1.03 12.89
CA LEU A 167 -6.57 1.58 11.79
C LEU A 167 -7.14 2.93 11.35
N PRO A 168 -6.29 3.89 10.97
CA PRO A 168 -6.77 5.17 10.44
C PRO A 168 -7.51 4.95 9.12
N SER A 169 -8.65 5.63 8.99
CA SER A 169 -9.43 5.64 7.76
C SER A 169 -8.98 6.79 6.88
N LEU A 170 -8.63 6.50 5.64
CA LEU A 170 -8.23 7.48 4.65
C LEU A 170 -9.37 7.70 3.65
N GLY A 171 -9.82 8.93 3.55
CA GLY A 171 -10.83 9.36 2.59
C GLY A 171 -10.32 10.52 1.75
N VAL A 172 -11.18 11.03 0.88
CA VAL A 172 -10.93 12.22 0.07
C VAL A 172 -12.09 13.17 0.21
N GLN A 173 -11.80 14.42 0.53
CA GLN A 173 -12.76 15.51 0.61
C GLN A 173 -12.21 16.73 -0.13
N ASP A 174 -12.98 17.27 -1.07
CA ASP A 174 -12.58 18.42 -1.90
C ASP A 174 -11.20 18.21 -2.59
N ASP A 175 -11.00 17.02 -3.17
CA ASP A 175 -9.75 16.60 -3.82
C ASP A 175 -8.51 16.57 -2.89
N LEU A 176 -8.74 16.57 -1.56
CA LEU A 176 -7.68 16.44 -0.57
C LEU A 176 -7.85 15.16 0.25
N PRO A 177 -6.74 14.47 0.60
CA PRO A 177 -6.82 13.32 1.48
C PRO A 177 -7.20 13.75 2.90
N VAL A 178 -8.06 12.97 3.54
CA VAL A 178 -8.55 13.20 4.91
C VAL A 178 -8.42 11.90 5.70
N VAL A 179 -7.86 12.01 6.89
CA VAL A 179 -7.72 10.90 7.84
C VAL A 179 -8.83 10.95 8.89
#